data_73d515098f1b742bf43ce3db68d2aec6
#
_entry.id   73d515098f1b742bf43ce3db68d2aec6
#
_cell.length_a   1.000
_cell.length_b   1.000
_cell.length_c   1.000
_cell.angle_alpha   90.00
_cell.angle_beta   90.00
_cell.angle_gamma   90.00
#
_symmetry.space_group_name_H-M   'P 1'
#
loop_
_entity.id
_entity.type
_entity.pdbx_description
1 polymer ?
#
loop_
_entity_poly.entity_id
_entity_poly.type
_entity_poly.pdbx_seq_one_letter_code
_entity_poly.pdbx_strand_id
1 'polypeptide(L)'
;MTEAEKFIEKLKGVRHIVINDCYGGFGLSDRAIVEYKKLAGITDPNFYDREIPRDDPYLVKIVKELGMGANGPHSNLKIVEIPGDVDWLVQEYDGAEWIAEKHRTWS
;
A
#
# COMPACT_ATOMS: atom_id res chain seq x y z
N MET A 1 -14.78 -20.19 -18.47
CA MET A 1 -13.69 -19.23 -18.28
C MET A 1 -12.37 -19.96 -18.12
N THR A 2 -11.36 -19.62 -18.91
CA THR A 2 -10.03 -20.20 -18.79
C THR A 2 -9.31 -19.62 -17.58
N GLU A 3 -8.25 -20.29 -17.13
CA GLU A 3 -7.44 -19.75 -16.03
C GLU A 3 -6.78 -18.45 -16.41
N ALA A 4 -6.37 -18.29 -17.66
CA ALA A 4 -5.79 -17.06 -18.15
C ALA A 4 -6.79 -15.91 -18.10
N GLU A 5 -8.05 -16.16 -18.44
CA GLU A 5 -9.11 -15.16 -18.35
C GLU A 5 -9.40 -14.76 -16.92
N LYS A 6 -9.43 -15.72 -16.00
CA LYS A 6 -9.61 -15.48 -14.57
C LYS A 6 -8.45 -14.64 -14.02
N PHE A 7 -7.24 -14.93 -14.45
CA PHE A 7 -6.06 -14.20 -14.04
C PHE A 7 -6.12 -12.74 -14.53
N ILE A 8 -6.52 -12.54 -15.79
CA ILE A 8 -6.67 -11.20 -16.37
C ILE A 8 -7.76 -10.41 -15.65
N GLU A 9 -8.90 -11.03 -15.36
CA GLU A 9 -9.96 -10.38 -14.58
C GLU A 9 -9.48 -9.98 -13.20
N LYS A 10 -8.74 -10.85 -12.55
CA LYS A 10 -8.18 -10.57 -11.23
C LYS A 10 -7.22 -9.38 -11.28
N LEU A 11 -6.42 -9.26 -12.34
CA LEU A 11 -5.52 -8.12 -12.55
C LEU A 11 -6.28 -6.83 -12.82
N LYS A 12 -7.40 -6.92 -13.52
CA LYS A 12 -8.24 -5.77 -13.88
C LYS A 12 -9.29 -5.44 -12.81
N GLY A 13 -9.41 -6.29 -11.79
CA GLY A 13 -10.45 -6.17 -10.78
C GLY A 13 -10.23 -5.00 -9.85
N VAL A 14 -9.62 -5.25 -8.73
CA VAL A 14 -9.43 -4.23 -7.69
C VAL A 14 -7.96 -4.22 -7.28
N ARG A 15 -7.40 -3.03 -7.15
CA ARG A 15 -6.08 -2.82 -6.56
C ARG A 15 -6.23 -2.38 -5.12
N HIS A 16 -5.34 -2.87 -4.28
CA HIS A 16 -5.28 -2.52 -2.87
C HIS A 16 -4.06 -1.62 -2.65
N ILE A 17 -4.29 -0.46 -2.08
CA ILE A 17 -3.24 0.54 -1.86
C ILE A 17 -3.27 0.96 -0.40
N VAL A 18 -2.12 0.91 0.26
CA VAL A 18 -2.00 1.32 1.66
C VAL A 18 -1.66 2.80 1.73
N ILE A 19 -2.47 3.54 2.46
CA ILE A 19 -2.23 4.97 2.71
C ILE A 19 -2.23 5.24 4.20
N ASN A 20 -1.72 6.40 4.57
CA ASN A 20 -1.82 6.90 5.94
C ASN A 20 -2.97 7.90 6.03
N ASP A 21 -3.96 7.61 6.86
CA ASP A 21 -5.19 8.39 7.00
C ASP A 21 -5.16 9.24 8.28
N CYS A 22 -4.04 9.93 8.52
CA CYS A 22 -3.95 10.88 9.62
C CYS A 22 -2.80 11.86 9.40
N TYR A 23 -2.80 12.95 10.16
CA TYR A 23 -1.69 13.89 10.14
C TYR A 23 -0.54 13.33 10.97
N GLY A 24 0.54 12.99 10.34
CA GLY A 24 1.69 12.40 11.05
C GLY A 24 2.66 11.74 10.10
N GLY A 25 2.13 11.17 9.04
CA GLY A 25 2.94 10.55 8.00
C GLY A 25 2.89 9.04 8.03
N PHE A 26 3.12 8.46 6.87
CA PHE A 26 3.16 7.01 6.69
C PHE A 26 4.28 6.40 7.54
N GLY A 27 3.99 5.33 8.20
CA GLY A 27 4.98 4.56 8.95
C GLY A 27 4.40 3.27 9.45
N LEU A 28 5.24 2.24 9.52
CA LEU A 28 4.88 0.93 10.04
C LEU A 28 5.38 0.80 11.48
N SER A 29 4.66 -0.01 12.27
CA SER A 29 5.16 -0.40 13.59
C SER A 29 6.41 -1.26 13.43
N ASP A 30 7.20 -1.38 14.50
CA ASP A 30 8.39 -2.24 14.49
C ASP A 30 8.01 -3.68 14.16
N ARG A 31 6.89 -4.15 14.71
CA ARG A 31 6.38 -5.50 14.41
C ARG A 31 6.05 -5.66 12.93
N ALA A 32 5.39 -4.68 12.35
CA ALA A 32 5.04 -4.72 10.93
C ALA A 32 6.29 -4.73 10.04
N ILE A 33 7.30 -3.95 10.39
CA ILE A 33 8.57 -3.94 9.66
C ILE A 33 9.23 -5.32 9.71
N VAL A 34 9.29 -5.94 10.87
CA VAL A 34 9.87 -7.28 11.03
C VAL A 34 9.14 -8.31 10.17
N GLU A 35 7.81 -8.29 10.23
CA GLU A 35 6.99 -9.23 9.46
C GLU A 35 7.12 -8.98 7.95
N TYR A 36 7.13 -7.72 7.54
CA TYR A 36 7.32 -7.36 6.13
C TYR A 36 8.67 -7.85 5.61
N LYS A 37 9.72 -7.61 6.35
CA LYS A 37 11.07 -8.04 5.95
C LYS A 37 11.16 -9.55 5.81
N LYS A 38 10.52 -10.30 6.69
CA LYS A 38 10.46 -11.77 6.59
C LYS A 38 9.77 -12.21 5.30
N LEU A 39 8.62 -11.63 4.98
CA LEU A 39 7.86 -12.00 3.79
C LEU A 39 8.60 -11.62 2.50
N ALA A 40 9.20 -10.44 2.47
CA ALA A 40 9.87 -9.93 1.30
C ALA A 40 11.32 -10.44 1.15
N GLY A 41 11.84 -11.13 2.15
CA GLY A 41 13.22 -11.64 2.13
C GLY A 41 14.26 -10.54 2.26
N ILE A 42 13.96 -9.44 2.94
CA ILE A 42 14.86 -8.31 3.10
C ILE A 42 15.71 -8.50 4.36
N THR A 43 17.02 -8.40 4.20
CA THR A 43 17.98 -8.53 5.31
C THR A 43 18.74 -7.25 5.60
N ASP A 44 18.54 -6.21 4.80
CA ASP A 44 19.25 -4.94 4.93
C ASP A 44 18.86 -4.25 6.26
N PRO A 45 19.82 -3.97 7.16
CA PRO A 45 19.53 -3.27 8.41
C PRO A 45 19.14 -1.80 8.21
N ASN A 46 19.45 -1.24 7.04
CA ASN A 46 19.11 0.14 6.70
C ASN A 46 17.80 0.26 5.91
N PHE A 47 17.00 -0.79 5.94
CA PHE A 47 15.70 -0.78 5.26
C PHE A 47 14.81 0.33 5.80
N TYR A 48 14.16 1.05 4.87
CA TYR A 48 13.33 2.20 5.18
C TYR A 48 11.91 1.94 4.66
N ASP A 49 10.94 1.94 5.56
CA ASP A 49 9.56 1.55 5.24
C ASP A 49 8.85 2.48 4.25
N ARG A 50 9.27 3.74 4.17
CA ARG A 50 8.70 4.69 3.20
C ARG A 50 9.08 4.39 1.75
N GLU A 51 10.07 3.55 1.53
CA GLU A 51 10.46 3.10 0.19
C GLU A 51 9.56 1.99 -0.36
N ILE A 52 8.73 1.40 0.49
CA ILE A 52 7.82 0.34 0.06
C ILE A 52 6.76 0.93 -0.87
N PRO A 53 6.57 0.36 -2.08
CA PRO A 53 5.44 0.75 -2.91
C PRO A 53 4.12 0.51 -2.18
N ARG A 54 3.19 1.43 -2.29
CA ARG A 54 1.95 1.41 -1.52
C ARG A 54 0.97 0.31 -1.95
N ASP A 55 1.18 -0.24 -3.13
CA ASP A 55 0.42 -1.38 -3.65
C ASP A 55 1.19 -2.71 -3.51
N ASP A 56 2.30 -2.72 -2.80
CA ASP A 56 3.10 -3.92 -2.58
C ASP A 56 2.23 -4.99 -1.91
N PRO A 57 2.13 -6.20 -2.47
CA PRO A 57 1.25 -7.23 -1.93
C PRO A 57 1.64 -7.69 -0.52
N TYR A 58 2.92 -7.66 -0.18
CA TYR A 58 3.35 -8.01 1.18
C TYR A 58 2.95 -6.93 2.17
N LEU A 59 3.03 -5.65 1.77
CA LEU A 59 2.58 -4.54 2.60
C LEU A 59 1.07 -4.64 2.87
N VAL A 60 0.29 -4.87 1.82
CA VAL A 60 -1.16 -5.04 1.95
C VAL A 60 -1.49 -6.19 2.89
N LYS A 61 -0.80 -7.31 2.73
CA LYS A 61 -1.01 -8.49 3.58
C LYS A 61 -0.74 -8.19 5.05
N ILE A 62 0.38 -7.53 5.35
CA ILE A 62 0.77 -7.18 6.72
C ILE A 62 -0.27 -6.25 7.35
N VAL A 63 -0.71 -5.24 6.63
CA VAL A 63 -1.71 -4.30 7.14
C VAL A 63 -3.05 -5.00 7.40
N LYS A 64 -3.45 -5.91 6.52
CA LYS A 64 -4.67 -6.71 6.74
C LYS A 64 -4.57 -7.60 7.97
N GLU A 65 -3.44 -8.27 8.15
CA GLU A 65 -3.26 -9.22 9.24
C GLU A 65 -3.11 -8.55 10.60
N LEU A 66 -2.33 -7.47 10.67
CA LEU A 66 -2.04 -6.80 11.93
C LEU A 66 -3.06 -5.73 12.29
N GLY A 67 -3.82 -5.23 11.32
CA GLY A 67 -4.78 -4.16 11.56
C GLY A 67 -4.10 -2.95 12.21
N MET A 68 -4.65 -2.48 13.32
CA MET A 68 -4.07 -1.36 14.05
C MET A 68 -2.66 -1.64 14.54
N GLY A 69 -2.30 -2.89 14.70
CA GLY A 69 -0.94 -3.29 15.10
C GLY A 69 0.12 -3.00 14.05
N ALA A 70 -0.26 -2.70 12.81
CA ALA A 70 0.67 -2.31 11.77
C ALA A 70 1.03 -0.81 11.82
N ASN A 71 0.25 0.00 12.52
CA ASN A 71 0.47 1.44 12.58
C ASN A 71 1.75 1.80 13.32
N GLY A 72 2.56 2.66 12.71
CA GLY A 72 3.66 3.30 13.41
C GLY A 72 3.16 4.31 14.46
N PRO A 73 4.07 4.94 15.21
CA PRO A 73 3.67 5.85 16.30
C PRO A 73 2.82 7.03 15.85
N HIS A 74 2.95 7.43 14.59
CA HIS A 74 2.29 8.63 14.06
C HIS A 74 1.46 8.33 12.81
N SER A 75 1.09 7.07 12.61
CA SER A 75 0.33 6.69 11.42
C SER A 75 -1.00 6.02 11.78
N ASN A 76 -1.91 6.06 10.82
CA ASN A 76 -3.16 5.32 10.86
C ASN A 76 -3.36 4.74 9.47
N LEU A 77 -2.89 3.50 9.28
CA LEU A 77 -2.84 2.88 7.97
C LEU A 77 -4.23 2.40 7.55
N LYS A 78 -4.51 2.59 6.27
CA LYS A 78 -5.78 2.22 5.67
C LYS A 78 -5.53 1.61 4.31
N ILE A 79 -6.29 0.57 3.96
CA ILE A 79 -6.24 -0.03 2.63
C ILE A 79 -7.37 0.56 1.81
N VAL A 80 -7.03 1.18 0.69
CA VAL A 80 -7.99 1.73 -0.26
C VAL A 80 -8.08 0.79 -1.45
N GLU A 81 -9.30 0.46 -1.85
CA GLU A 81 -9.56 -0.34 -3.04
C GLU A 81 -9.92 0.59 -4.18
N ILE A 82 -9.24 0.42 -5.31
CA ILE A 82 -9.55 1.19 -6.53
C ILE A 82 -9.67 0.23 -7.71
N PRO A 83 -10.38 0.64 -8.80
CA PRO A 83 -10.42 -0.18 -10.01
C PRO A 83 -9.02 -0.46 -10.54
N GLY A 84 -8.79 -1.69 -11.01
CA GLY A 84 -7.46 -2.14 -11.41
C GLY A 84 -6.90 -1.48 -12.66
N ASP A 85 -7.76 -0.85 -13.46
CA ASP A 85 -7.39 -0.19 -14.70
C ASP A 85 -7.22 1.34 -14.57
N VAL A 86 -7.32 1.85 -13.36
CA VAL A 86 -7.16 3.29 -13.10
C VAL A 86 -5.71 3.63 -12.81
N ASP A 87 -5.18 4.64 -13.47
CA ASP A 87 -3.90 5.23 -13.10
C ASP A 87 -4.08 6.06 -11.83
N TRP A 88 -3.23 5.84 -10.87
CA TRP A 88 -3.40 6.45 -9.55
C TRP A 88 -2.08 7.03 -9.05
N LEU A 89 -2.21 7.93 -8.11
CA LEU A 89 -1.08 8.45 -7.34
C LEU A 89 -1.51 8.73 -5.91
N VAL A 90 -0.55 8.68 -5.00
CA VAL A 90 -0.77 9.08 -3.62
C VAL A 90 -0.49 10.56 -3.50
N GLN A 91 -1.46 11.31 -3.00
CA GLN A 91 -1.28 12.70 -2.64
C GLN A 91 -1.24 12.82 -1.13
N GLU A 92 -0.59 13.85 -0.61
CA GLU A 92 -0.47 14.01 0.82
C GLU A 92 -0.51 15.49 1.19
N TYR A 93 -1.00 15.73 2.39
CA TYR A 93 -0.98 17.02 3.03
C TYR A 93 -0.74 16.81 4.53
N ASP A 94 0.38 17.36 5.01
CA ASP A 94 0.76 17.28 6.43
C ASP A 94 0.78 15.84 6.97
N GLY A 95 1.17 14.88 6.12
CA GLY A 95 1.22 13.47 6.46
C GLY A 95 -0.03 12.68 6.15
N ALA A 96 -1.19 13.33 6.03
CA ALA A 96 -2.42 12.66 5.64
C ALA A 96 -2.43 12.41 4.13
N GLU A 97 -2.75 11.19 3.75
CA GLU A 97 -2.65 10.75 2.36
C GLU A 97 -4.02 10.38 1.81
N TRP A 98 -4.15 10.48 0.50
CA TRP A 98 -5.32 9.98 -0.22
C TRP A 98 -4.91 9.57 -1.62
N ILE A 99 -5.77 8.77 -2.26
CA ILE A 99 -5.55 8.32 -3.62
C ILE A 99 -6.27 9.27 -4.57
N ALA A 100 -5.56 9.75 -5.58
CA ALA A 100 -6.13 10.54 -6.65
C ALA A 100 -5.97 9.80 -7.97
N GLU A 101 -6.96 9.92 -8.84
CA GLU A 101 -6.85 9.42 -10.19
C GLU A 101 -5.93 10.32 -11.00
N LYS A 102 -5.02 9.70 -11.71
CA LYS A 102 -4.09 10.45 -12.56
C LYS A 102 -4.78 10.75 -13.90
N HIS A 103 -5.03 12.02 -14.14
CA HIS A 103 -5.65 12.44 -15.41
C HIS A 103 -4.63 12.49 -16.52
N ARG A 104 -5.05 12.00 -17.69
CA ARG A 104 -4.26 12.16 -18.91
C ARG A 104 -4.43 13.58 -19.42
N THR A 105 -3.32 14.22 -19.72
CA THR A 105 -3.34 15.53 -20.35
C THR A 105 -2.96 15.36 -21.82
N TRP A 106 -3.81 15.84 -22.70
CA TRP A 106 -3.54 15.85 -24.12
C TRP A 106 -3.17 17.26 -24.53
N SER A 107 -1.99 17.42 -25.02
CA SER A 107 -1.53 18.70 -25.55
C SER A 107 -1.64 18.76 -27.06
#